data_7e9a30c13d7cabc62f9bebb9c22feb40
#
_entry.id   7e9a30c13d7cabc62f9bebb9c22feb40
#
_cell.length_a   1.000
_cell.length_b   1.000
_cell.length_c   1.000
_cell.angle_alpha   90.00
_cell.angle_beta   90.00
_cell.angle_gamma   90.00
#
_symmetry.space_group_name_H-M   'P 1'
#
loop_
_entity.id
_entity.type
_entity.pdbx_description
1 polymer ?
#
loop_
_entity_poly.entity_id
_entity_poly.type
_entity_poly.pdbx_seq_one_letter_code
_entity_poly.pdbx_strand_id
1 'polypeptide(L)'
;MIFAGVELSSGRKPVTFAALDDDLNIKTLEKCDIPTALAYLQEYERICVVINTSAARSIQSAYVDFKSQMTRSGIKSFSKKDSAKQWFETKSQVCFRIFVEQTLLPQRTLEGRLQRALILYERGLRIDDPMDIFEEITRYKLRQGIFPTENIYASKELDALMAAYLAWMGINRPAQIVVKGGYVLPEQVQNFLLNENLPEALDE
;
A
#
# COMPACT_ATOMS: atom_id res chain seq x y z
N MET A 1 -4.93 9.72 -14.68
CA MET A 1 -4.06 10.10 -13.55
C MET A 1 -3.36 8.86 -13.04
N ILE A 2 -2.18 8.96 -12.40
CA ILE A 2 -1.52 7.79 -11.77
C ILE A 2 -1.59 7.91 -10.24
N PHE A 3 -1.85 6.79 -9.60
CA PHE A 3 -1.94 6.65 -8.16
C PHE A 3 -0.84 5.72 -7.68
N ALA A 4 0.16 6.28 -7.01
CA ALA A 4 1.36 5.56 -6.62
C ALA A 4 1.39 5.27 -5.12
N GLY A 5 1.74 4.04 -4.77
CA GLY A 5 2.00 3.60 -3.40
C GLY A 5 3.46 3.22 -3.21
N VAL A 6 4.02 3.67 -2.12
CA VAL A 6 5.43 3.45 -1.79
C VAL A 6 5.53 2.81 -0.41
N GLU A 7 6.13 1.63 -0.37
CA GLU A 7 6.55 0.96 0.85
C GLU A 7 8.08 0.99 0.94
N LEU A 8 8.61 1.53 2.03
CA LEU A 8 10.05 1.63 2.23
C LEU A 8 10.61 0.49 3.08
N SER A 9 11.83 0.11 2.77
CA SER A 9 12.56 -0.95 3.47
C SER A 9 14.06 -0.65 3.55
N SER A 10 14.79 -1.45 4.29
CA SER A 10 16.25 -1.44 4.28
C SER A 10 16.82 -2.19 3.07
N GLY A 11 18.05 -1.87 2.66
CA GLY A 11 18.80 -2.58 1.63
C GLY A 11 19.04 -1.79 0.35
N ARG A 12 19.59 -2.46 -0.68
CA ARG A 12 19.97 -1.83 -1.96
C ARG A 12 18.77 -1.35 -2.79
N LYS A 13 17.67 -2.06 -2.71
CA LYS A 13 16.38 -1.69 -3.35
C LYS A 13 15.36 -1.41 -2.24
N PRO A 14 15.39 -0.20 -1.66
CA PRO A 14 14.60 0.10 -0.47
C PRO A 14 13.14 0.41 -0.78
N VAL A 15 12.76 0.57 -2.04
CA VAL A 15 11.41 0.94 -2.44
C VAL A 15 10.67 -0.26 -3.02
N THR A 16 9.52 -0.62 -2.45
CA THR A 16 8.50 -1.39 -3.14
C THR A 16 7.47 -0.40 -3.65
N PHE A 17 7.33 -0.33 -4.97
CA PHE A 17 6.56 0.67 -5.67
C PHE A 17 5.38 0.02 -6.38
N ALA A 18 4.19 0.56 -6.18
CA ALA A 18 2.97 0.18 -6.90
C ALA A 18 2.38 1.41 -7.59
N ALA A 19 1.88 1.25 -8.80
CA ALA A 19 1.17 2.29 -9.52
C ALA A 19 -0.13 1.74 -10.11
N LEU A 20 -1.22 2.49 -9.92
CA LEU A 20 -2.57 2.20 -10.43
C LEU A 20 -2.99 3.30 -11.40
N ASP A 21 -3.82 2.92 -12.37
CA ASP A 21 -4.56 3.87 -13.20
C ASP A 21 -5.93 4.23 -12.58
N ASP A 22 -6.72 5.03 -13.30
CA ASP A 22 -8.05 5.48 -12.86
C ASP A 22 -9.04 4.32 -12.69
N ASP A 23 -8.86 3.21 -13.42
CA ASP A 23 -9.70 2.01 -13.38
C ASP A 23 -9.20 0.94 -12.40
N LEU A 24 -8.23 1.29 -11.55
CA LEU A 24 -7.59 0.42 -10.57
C LEU A 24 -6.80 -0.75 -11.19
N ASN A 25 -6.35 -0.65 -12.44
CA ASN A 25 -5.40 -1.61 -13.01
C ASN A 25 -3.99 -1.33 -12.48
N ILE A 26 -3.25 -2.39 -12.17
CA ILE A 26 -1.84 -2.30 -11.80
C ILE A 26 -1.02 -2.01 -13.05
N LYS A 27 -0.40 -0.83 -13.10
CA LYS A 27 0.52 -0.42 -14.17
C LYS A 27 1.95 -0.86 -13.88
N THR A 28 2.31 -0.83 -12.61
CA THR A 28 3.64 -1.21 -12.14
C THR A 28 3.54 -1.74 -10.72
N LEU A 29 4.26 -2.82 -10.45
CA LEU A 29 4.47 -3.36 -9.11
C LEU A 29 5.88 -3.95 -9.08
N GLU A 30 6.81 -3.24 -8.46
CA GLU A 30 8.21 -3.65 -8.49
C GLU A 30 8.98 -3.21 -7.24
N LYS A 31 10.14 -3.84 -7.03
CA LYS A 31 11.10 -3.45 -6.01
C LYS A 31 12.30 -2.77 -6.68
N CYS A 32 12.49 -1.49 -6.40
CA CYS A 32 13.52 -0.65 -7.02
C CYS A 32 14.31 0.18 -6.02
N ASP A 33 15.29 0.92 -6.50
CA ASP A 33 15.99 1.95 -5.74
C ASP A 33 15.21 3.29 -5.78
N ILE A 34 15.64 4.24 -4.95
CA ILE A 34 14.99 5.55 -4.85
C ILE A 34 15.05 6.32 -6.17
N PRO A 35 16.20 6.40 -6.88
CA PRO A 35 16.26 7.09 -8.17
C PRO A 35 15.29 6.55 -9.21
N THR A 36 15.17 5.22 -9.33
CA THR A 36 14.24 4.57 -10.26
C THR A 36 12.79 4.93 -9.93
N ALA A 37 12.40 4.84 -8.64
CA ALA A 37 11.06 5.22 -8.23
C ALA A 37 10.75 6.69 -8.54
N LEU A 38 11.69 7.59 -8.27
CA LEU A 38 11.52 9.01 -8.55
C LEU A 38 11.45 9.32 -10.05
N ALA A 39 12.26 8.65 -10.88
CA ALA A 39 12.20 8.79 -12.32
C ALA A 39 10.79 8.43 -12.83
N TYR A 40 10.24 7.30 -12.37
CA TYR A 40 8.87 6.90 -12.71
C TYR A 40 7.83 7.95 -12.30
N LEU A 41 7.94 8.52 -11.08
CA LEU A 41 7.01 9.56 -10.62
C LEU A 41 7.07 10.84 -11.46
N GLN A 42 8.21 11.14 -12.07
CA GLN A 42 8.41 12.34 -12.89
C GLN A 42 7.81 12.22 -14.28
N GLU A 43 7.67 11.01 -14.82
CA GLU A 43 7.12 10.76 -16.15
C GLU A 43 5.66 11.24 -16.31
N TYR A 44 4.93 11.36 -15.20
CA TYR A 44 3.51 11.70 -15.24
C TYR A 44 3.25 13.17 -14.88
N GLU A 45 2.41 13.81 -15.67
CA GLU A 45 1.96 15.19 -15.40
C GLU A 45 1.05 15.25 -14.16
N ARG A 46 0.22 14.21 -13.96
CA ARG A 46 -0.74 14.11 -12.84
C ARG A 46 -0.51 12.84 -12.06
N ILE A 47 -0.10 13.00 -10.81
CA ILE A 47 0.20 11.87 -9.94
C ILE A 47 -0.16 12.18 -8.48
N CYS A 48 -0.74 11.19 -7.80
CA CYS A 48 -0.92 11.19 -6.36
C CYS A 48 -0.09 10.06 -5.75
N VAL A 49 0.80 10.40 -4.83
CA VAL A 49 1.73 9.45 -4.19
C VAL A 49 1.35 9.27 -2.73
N VAL A 50 1.25 8.03 -2.29
CA VAL A 50 1.09 7.70 -0.87
C VAL A 50 2.28 6.91 -0.38
N ILE A 51 2.88 7.38 0.71
CA ILE A 51 3.98 6.69 1.37
C ILE A 51 3.42 5.92 2.57
N ASN A 52 3.60 4.61 2.58
CA ASN A 52 3.36 3.83 3.78
C ASN A 52 4.49 4.07 4.78
N THR A 53 4.12 4.53 5.97
CA THR A 53 5.11 4.83 7.02
C THR A 53 5.21 3.65 7.99
N SER A 54 6.43 3.19 8.22
CA SER A 54 6.75 2.22 9.25
C SER A 54 7.50 2.92 10.40
N ALA A 55 7.24 2.49 11.62
CA ALA A 55 7.94 3.00 12.81
C ALA A 55 9.40 2.52 12.91
N ALA A 56 9.85 1.61 12.04
CA ALA A 56 11.18 1.02 12.10
C ALA A 56 12.29 2.05 11.88
N ARG A 57 13.14 2.24 12.89
CA ARG A 57 14.29 3.18 12.84
C ARG A 57 15.24 2.91 11.67
N SER A 58 15.34 1.66 11.22
CA SER A 58 16.24 1.23 10.13
C SER A 58 15.88 1.81 8.75
N ILE A 59 14.67 2.32 8.56
CA ILE A 59 14.20 2.91 7.29
C ILE A 59 14.07 4.43 7.35
N GLN A 60 14.29 5.03 8.52
CA GLN A 60 14.10 6.47 8.71
C GLN A 60 14.94 7.33 7.75
N SER A 61 16.18 6.94 7.48
CA SER A 61 17.03 7.67 6.53
C SER A 61 16.50 7.59 5.10
N ALA A 62 16.11 6.40 4.64
CA ALA A 62 15.52 6.21 3.32
C ALA A 62 14.21 6.98 3.15
N TYR A 63 13.40 7.02 4.21
CA TYR A 63 12.15 7.79 4.23
C TYR A 63 12.40 9.30 4.10
N VAL A 64 13.31 9.85 4.90
CA VAL A 64 13.65 11.29 4.85
C VAL A 64 14.24 11.66 3.49
N ASP A 65 15.13 10.82 2.95
CA ASP A 65 15.74 11.03 1.65
C ASP A 65 14.70 10.99 0.52
N PHE A 66 13.86 9.97 0.47
CA PHE A 66 12.79 9.85 -0.52
C PHE A 66 11.83 11.05 -0.50
N LYS A 67 11.36 11.43 0.69
CA LYS A 67 10.47 12.58 0.89
C LYS A 67 11.11 13.90 0.45
N SER A 68 12.39 14.12 0.79
CA SER A 68 13.15 15.29 0.37
C SER A 68 13.27 15.38 -1.15
N GLN A 69 13.60 14.27 -1.81
CA GLN A 69 13.75 14.23 -3.25
C GLN A 69 12.42 14.42 -3.99
N MET A 70 11.32 13.82 -3.51
CA MET A 70 9.97 14.08 -4.06
C MET A 70 9.61 15.57 -3.99
N THR A 71 9.87 16.20 -2.85
CA THR A 71 9.56 17.63 -2.67
C THR A 71 10.37 18.49 -3.63
N ARG A 72 11.66 18.18 -3.83
CA ARG A 72 12.53 18.86 -4.82
C ARG A 72 12.06 18.65 -6.25
N SER A 73 11.43 17.51 -6.54
CA SER A 73 10.83 17.20 -7.84
C SER A 73 9.46 17.87 -8.06
N GLY A 74 9.02 18.75 -7.16
CA GLY A 74 7.79 19.51 -7.29
C GLY A 74 6.52 18.77 -6.90
N ILE A 75 6.63 17.59 -6.29
CA ILE A 75 5.48 16.84 -5.74
C ILE A 75 5.14 17.46 -4.39
N LYS A 76 3.97 18.11 -4.28
CA LYS A 76 3.56 18.87 -3.08
C LYS A 76 2.88 17.98 -2.06
N SER A 77 2.99 18.34 -0.78
CA SER A 77 2.19 17.70 0.27
C SER A 77 0.69 17.83 -0.05
N PHE A 78 -0.06 16.77 0.25
CA PHE A 78 -1.50 16.72 -0.02
C PHE A 78 -2.21 17.93 0.58
N SER A 79 -2.95 18.60 -0.27
CA SER A 79 -3.82 19.71 0.06
C SER A 79 -5.16 19.42 -0.60
N LYS A 80 -6.28 19.78 0.06
CA LYS A 80 -7.63 19.69 -0.55
C LYS A 80 -7.77 20.52 -1.84
N LYS A 81 -6.75 21.32 -2.17
CA LYS A 81 -6.68 22.03 -3.45
C LYS A 81 -6.12 21.07 -4.50
N ASP A 82 -6.76 21.02 -5.67
CA ASP A 82 -6.39 20.18 -6.80
C ASP A 82 -4.95 20.51 -7.29
N SER A 83 -3.99 19.73 -6.79
CA SER A 83 -2.61 19.79 -7.22
C SER A 83 -2.34 18.64 -8.18
N ALA A 84 -1.76 18.95 -9.36
CA ALA A 84 -1.43 17.94 -10.35
C ALA A 84 -0.49 16.86 -9.82
N LYS A 85 0.46 17.25 -8.93
CA LYS A 85 1.42 16.35 -8.28
C LYS A 85 1.36 16.54 -6.78
N GLN A 86 0.90 15.51 -6.05
CA GLN A 86 0.75 15.57 -4.59
C GLN A 86 1.09 14.25 -3.91
N TRP A 87 1.45 14.33 -2.64
CA TRP A 87 1.76 13.17 -1.82
C TRP A 87 1.19 13.30 -0.40
N PHE A 88 0.93 12.17 0.24
CA PHE A 88 0.58 12.08 1.64
C PHE A 88 1.10 10.77 2.28
N GLU A 89 0.92 10.64 3.57
CA GLU A 89 1.36 9.49 4.35
C GLU A 89 0.17 8.65 4.80
N THR A 90 0.42 7.35 4.96
CA THR A 90 -0.56 6.42 5.51
C THR A 90 0.11 5.33 6.36
N LYS A 91 -0.73 4.52 7.02
CA LYS A 91 -0.34 3.27 7.68
C LYS A 91 -1.17 2.14 7.09
N SER A 92 -0.63 1.43 6.10
CA SER A 92 -1.34 0.40 5.33
C SER A 92 -1.96 -0.67 6.23
N GLN A 93 -1.27 -1.09 7.31
CA GLN A 93 -1.81 -2.08 8.24
C GLN A 93 -3.05 -1.59 9.01
N VAL A 94 -3.10 -0.28 9.34
CA VAL A 94 -4.29 0.33 9.94
C VAL A 94 -5.43 0.34 8.92
N CYS A 95 -5.14 0.65 7.66
CA CYS A 95 -6.13 0.67 6.60
C CYS A 95 -6.73 -0.71 6.34
N PHE A 96 -5.90 -1.76 6.28
CA PHE A 96 -6.38 -3.14 6.19
C PHE A 96 -7.28 -3.52 7.36
N ARG A 97 -6.90 -3.14 8.60
CA ARG A 97 -7.72 -3.39 9.79
C ARG A 97 -9.08 -2.71 9.72
N ILE A 98 -9.11 -1.47 9.22
CA ILE A 98 -10.36 -0.73 9.03
C ILE A 98 -11.25 -1.44 8.00
N PHE A 99 -10.67 -1.91 6.90
CA PHE A 99 -11.44 -2.52 5.82
C PHE A 99 -11.94 -3.93 6.13
N VAL A 100 -11.24 -4.69 6.97
CA VAL A 100 -11.65 -6.07 7.31
C VAL A 100 -12.79 -6.12 8.32
N GLU A 101 -12.95 -5.08 9.13
CA GLU A 101 -13.97 -4.97 10.20
C GLU A 101 -13.93 -6.11 11.24
N GLN A 102 -12.91 -6.95 11.16
CA GLN A 102 -12.68 -8.14 12.00
C GLN A 102 -11.20 -8.27 12.36
N THR A 103 -10.78 -9.46 12.76
CA THR A 103 -9.38 -9.74 13.08
C THR A 103 -8.53 -9.76 11.81
N LEU A 104 -7.54 -8.86 11.76
CA LEU A 104 -6.52 -8.90 10.72
C LEU A 104 -5.47 -9.96 11.06
N LEU A 105 -5.29 -10.92 10.17
CA LEU A 105 -4.34 -12.02 10.34
C LEU A 105 -2.88 -11.54 10.24
N PRO A 106 -1.91 -12.27 10.83
CA PRO A 106 -0.50 -11.85 10.80
C PRO A 106 0.00 -11.64 9.37
N GLN A 107 0.68 -10.52 9.13
CA GLN A 107 1.04 -10.03 7.79
C GLN A 107 1.93 -10.99 7.00
N ARG A 108 2.83 -11.71 7.69
CA ARG A 108 3.84 -12.57 7.05
C ARG A 108 3.34 -13.98 6.76
N THR A 109 2.19 -14.38 7.31
CA THR A 109 1.61 -15.69 7.03
C THR A 109 0.95 -15.72 5.66
N LEU A 110 0.77 -16.92 5.11
CA LEU A 110 0.07 -17.11 3.85
C LEU A 110 -1.36 -16.58 3.94
N GLU A 111 -2.07 -16.95 4.99
CA GLU A 111 -3.46 -16.57 5.24
C GLU A 111 -3.60 -15.05 5.39
N GLY A 112 -2.64 -14.42 6.09
CA GLY A 112 -2.63 -12.96 6.25
C GLY A 112 -2.35 -12.22 4.93
N ARG A 113 -1.57 -12.79 4.04
CA ARG A 113 -1.33 -12.24 2.69
C ARG A 113 -2.56 -12.41 1.81
N LEU A 114 -3.18 -13.60 1.81
CA LEU A 114 -4.42 -13.86 1.09
C LEU A 114 -5.56 -12.96 1.57
N GLN A 115 -5.72 -12.79 2.88
CA GLN A 115 -6.74 -11.89 3.44
C GLN A 115 -6.56 -10.45 2.92
N ARG A 116 -5.33 -9.93 2.89
CA ARG A 116 -5.06 -8.57 2.39
C ARG A 116 -5.29 -8.44 0.89
N ALA A 117 -4.92 -9.45 0.11
CA ALA A 117 -5.20 -9.48 -1.31
C ALA A 117 -6.72 -9.51 -1.56
N LEU A 118 -7.46 -10.33 -0.81
CA LEU A 118 -8.92 -10.40 -0.91
C LEU A 118 -9.59 -9.06 -0.56
N ILE A 119 -9.13 -8.37 0.49
CA ILE A 119 -9.62 -7.03 0.84
C ILE A 119 -9.45 -6.06 -0.34
N LEU A 120 -8.29 -6.05 -0.99
CA LEU A 120 -8.03 -5.19 -2.15
C LEU A 120 -8.88 -5.59 -3.37
N TYR A 121 -9.03 -6.88 -3.63
CA TYR A 121 -9.86 -7.43 -4.70
C TYR A 121 -11.33 -7.01 -4.52
N GLU A 122 -11.90 -7.20 -3.34
CA GLU A 122 -13.28 -6.81 -3.01
C GLU A 122 -13.51 -5.29 -3.05
N ARG A 123 -12.46 -4.51 -2.86
CA ARG A 123 -12.48 -3.05 -3.03
C ARG A 123 -12.37 -2.59 -4.49
N GLY A 124 -12.24 -3.54 -5.42
CA GLY A 124 -12.25 -3.32 -6.86
C GLY A 124 -10.87 -3.14 -7.49
N LEU A 125 -9.79 -3.44 -6.76
CA LEU A 125 -8.47 -3.50 -7.38
C LEU A 125 -8.45 -4.62 -8.41
N ARG A 126 -7.96 -4.31 -9.61
CA ARG A 126 -7.92 -5.27 -10.74
C ARG A 126 -6.71 -6.20 -10.59
N ILE A 127 -6.88 -7.20 -9.75
CA ILE A 127 -5.96 -8.32 -9.53
C ILE A 127 -6.74 -9.62 -9.74
N ASP A 128 -6.02 -10.72 -9.94
CA ASP A 128 -6.63 -12.04 -9.99
C ASP A 128 -7.31 -12.36 -8.66
N ASP A 129 -8.36 -13.18 -8.70
CA ASP A 129 -9.06 -13.57 -7.49
C ASP A 129 -8.09 -14.34 -6.56
N PRO A 130 -7.80 -13.81 -5.36
CA PRO A 130 -6.87 -14.48 -4.44
C PRO A 130 -7.35 -15.89 -4.02
N MET A 131 -8.63 -16.19 -4.19
CA MET A 131 -9.20 -17.49 -3.84
C MET A 131 -8.89 -18.56 -4.90
N ASP A 132 -8.54 -18.19 -6.13
CA ASP A 132 -8.18 -19.13 -7.21
C ASP A 132 -6.97 -20.00 -6.85
N ILE A 133 -6.13 -19.54 -5.90
CA ILE A 133 -5.02 -20.35 -5.39
C ILE A 133 -5.48 -21.71 -4.86
N PHE A 134 -6.67 -21.80 -4.28
CA PHE A 134 -7.21 -23.05 -3.76
C PHE A 134 -7.61 -24.01 -4.87
N GLU A 135 -7.98 -23.52 -6.04
CA GLU A 135 -8.24 -24.33 -7.23
C GLU A 135 -6.92 -24.82 -7.85
N GLU A 136 -5.85 -24.02 -7.80
CA GLU A 136 -4.53 -24.39 -8.28
C GLU A 136 -3.83 -25.42 -7.39
N ILE A 137 -4.18 -25.52 -6.11
CA ILE A 137 -3.65 -26.51 -5.18
C ILE A 137 -4.26 -27.88 -5.51
N THR A 138 -3.63 -28.58 -6.44
CA THR A 138 -3.99 -29.96 -6.73
C THR A 138 -3.30 -30.93 -5.79
N ARG A 139 -3.95 -32.09 -5.54
CA ARG A 139 -3.36 -33.19 -4.78
C ARG A 139 -1.97 -33.59 -5.30
N TYR A 140 -1.77 -33.50 -6.62
CA TYR A 140 -0.51 -33.80 -7.28
C TYR A 140 0.58 -32.80 -6.89
N LYS A 141 0.31 -31.49 -7.00
CA LYS A 141 1.25 -30.42 -6.64
C LYS A 141 1.66 -30.50 -5.18
N LEU A 142 0.69 -30.72 -4.27
CA LEU A 142 0.98 -30.87 -2.83
C LEU A 142 1.86 -32.10 -2.53
N ARG A 143 1.63 -33.23 -3.21
CA ARG A 143 2.49 -34.43 -3.03
C ARG A 143 3.92 -34.21 -3.52
N GLN A 144 4.14 -33.32 -4.45
CA GLN A 144 5.48 -32.92 -4.93
C GLN A 144 6.11 -31.81 -4.09
N GLY A 145 5.41 -31.27 -3.09
CA GLY A 145 5.87 -30.13 -2.31
C GLY A 145 5.88 -28.80 -3.10
N ILE A 146 5.15 -28.76 -4.21
CA ILE A 146 5.02 -27.56 -5.04
C ILE A 146 3.83 -26.75 -4.54
N PHE A 147 4.09 -25.55 -4.04
CA PHE A 147 3.05 -24.60 -3.63
C PHE A 147 3.14 -23.36 -4.52
N PRO A 148 2.06 -22.94 -5.18
CA PRO A 148 2.06 -21.81 -6.13
C PRO A 148 2.16 -20.46 -5.41
N THR A 149 3.27 -20.22 -4.67
CA THR A 149 3.48 -18.99 -3.90
C THR A 149 3.83 -17.79 -4.76
N GLU A 150 4.22 -18.00 -6.02
CA GLU A 150 4.51 -16.98 -7.01
C GLU A 150 3.29 -16.14 -7.37
N ASN A 151 2.08 -16.71 -7.22
CA ASN A 151 0.81 -16.02 -7.49
C ASN A 151 0.30 -15.23 -6.27
N ILE A 152 1.05 -15.22 -5.16
CA ILE A 152 0.65 -14.54 -3.94
C ILE A 152 1.55 -13.34 -3.70
N TYR A 153 0.97 -12.16 -3.69
CA TYR A 153 1.69 -10.92 -3.39
C TYR A 153 2.47 -11.00 -2.08
N ALA A 154 3.69 -10.49 -2.08
CA ALA A 154 4.48 -10.35 -0.87
C ALA A 154 3.88 -9.26 0.05
N SER A 155 4.15 -9.35 1.36
CA SER A 155 3.59 -8.41 2.34
C SER A 155 3.86 -6.94 2.00
N LYS A 156 5.06 -6.61 1.49
CA LYS A 156 5.42 -5.24 1.09
C LYS A 156 4.73 -4.79 -0.20
N GLU A 157 4.46 -5.72 -1.10
CA GLU A 157 3.69 -5.43 -2.31
C GLU A 157 2.24 -5.09 -1.95
N LEU A 158 1.64 -5.83 -1.02
CA LEU A 158 0.30 -5.54 -0.50
C LEU A 158 0.24 -4.19 0.23
N ASP A 159 1.27 -3.83 0.99
CA ASP A 159 1.35 -2.52 1.62
C ASP A 159 1.47 -1.38 0.60
N ALA A 160 2.27 -1.58 -0.46
CA ALA A 160 2.39 -0.62 -1.55
C ALA A 160 1.09 -0.51 -2.36
N LEU A 161 0.41 -1.63 -2.64
CA LEU A 161 -0.89 -1.65 -3.32
C LEU A 161 -1.97 -0.95 -2.49
N MET A 162 -2.02 -1.18 -1.16
CA MET A 162 -2.92 -0.45 -0.26
C MET A 162 -2.64 1.06 -0.29
N ALA A 163 -1.37 1.46 -0.25
CA ALA A 163 -1.00 2.86 -0.34
C ALA A 163 -1.44 3.48 -1.69
N ALA A 164 -1.24 2.77 -2.82
CA ALA A 164 -1.71 3.21 -4.13
C ALA A 164 -3.25 3.30 -4.21
N TYR A 165 -3.96 2.35 -3.61
CA TYR A 165 -5.42 2.39 -3.51
C TYR A 165 -5.92 3.59 -2.70
N LEU A 166 -5.24 3.95 -1.61
CA LEU A 166 -5.55 5.17 -0.85
C LEU A 166 -5.25 6.45 -1.62
N ALA A 167 -4.20 6.45 -2.47
CA ALA A 167 -3.96 7.56 -3.39
C ALA A 167 -5.17 7.76 -4.33
N TRP A 168 -5.70 6.66 -4.87
CA TRP A 168 -6.89 6.67 -5.71
C TRP A 168 -8.13 7.15 -4.94
N MET A 169 -8.36 6.63 -3.72
CA MET A 169 -9.47 7.07 -2.86
C MET A 169 -9.39 8.56 -2.54
N GLY A 170 -8.20 9.08 -2.25
CA GLY A 170 -7.97 10.48 -1.92
C GLY A 170 -8.45 11.45 -3.00
N ILE A 171 -8.37 11.03 -4.25
CA ILE A 171 -8.79 11.82 -5.40
C ILE A 171 -10.24 11.51 -5.81
N ASN A 172 -10.59 10.23 -5.92
CA ASN A 172 -11.88 9.81 -6.49
C ASN A 172 -13.00 9.69 -5.45
N ARG A 173 -12.64 9.49 -4.17
CA ARG A 173 -13.59 9.34 -3.05
C ARG A 173 -13.17 10.15 -1.82
N PRO A 174 -12.92 11.47 -1.95
CA PRO A 174 -12.36 12.29 -0.87
C PRO A 174 -13.25 12.34 0.40
N ALA A 175 -14.56 12.09 0.25
CA ALA A 175 -15.47 11.99 1.39
C ALA A 175 -15.28 10.70 2.20
N GLN A 176 -14.59 9.69 1.66
CA GLN A 176 -14.32 8.41 2.32
C GLN A 176 -12.94 8.33 2.98
N ILE A 177 -12.24 9.45 3.09
CA ILE A 177 -10.95 9.55 3.75
C ILE A 177 -10.96 10.62 4.84
N VAL A 178 -10.20 10.38 5.90
CA VAL A 178 -9.96 11.32 7.00
C VAL A 178 -8.47 11.53 7.22
N VAL A 179 -8.11 12.70 7.72
CA VAL A 179 -6.74 12.99 8.15
C VAL A 179 -6.69 12.90 9.67
N LYS A 180 -5.91 11.96 10.19
CA LYS A 180 -5.74 11.76 11.63
C LYS A 180 -4.27 11.58 11.97
N GLY A 181 -3.76 12.38 12.91
CA GLY A 181 -2.34 12.31 13.34
C GLY A 181 -1.32 12.51 12.21
N GLY A 182 -1.67 13.27 11.15
CA GLY A 182 -0.80 13.49 9.98
C GLY A 182 -0.92 12.42 8.89
N TYR A 183 -1.70 11.35 9.13
CA TYR A 183 -1.93 10.28 8.17
C TYR A 183 -3.29 10.41 7.50
N VAL A 184 -3.37 10.02 6.24
CA VAL A 184 -4.62 9.85 5.51
C VAL A 184 -5.06 8.39 5.65
N LEU A 185 -6.30 8.20 6.11
CA LEU A 185 -6.89 6.91 6.43
C LEU A 185 -8.32 6.83 5.85
N PRO A 186 -8.88 5.63 5.62
CA PRO A 186 -10.30 5.48 5.29
C PRO A 186 -11.22 6.01 6.39
N GLU A 187 -12.38 6.57 6.04
CA GLU A 187 -13.30 7.24 6.98
C GLU A 187 -13.96 6.30 8.00
N GLN A 188 -14.12 5.02 7.72
CA GLN A 188 -14.70 4.01 8.64
C GLN A 188 -14.00 3.91 10.01
N VAL A 189 -13.01 4.77 10.23
CA VAL A 189 -12.25 4.94 11.49
C VAL A 189 -13.12 5.37 12.69
N GLN A 190 -14.28 5.98 12.50
CA GLN A 190 -14.97 6.63 13.63
C GLN A 190 -15.44 5.65 14.71
N ASN A 191 -15.77 4.42 14.37
CA ASN A 191 -16.21 3.41 15.35
C ASN A 191 -15.08 2.58 15.95
N PHE A 192 -13.92 2.49 15.28
CA PHE A 192 -12.84 1.59 15.68
C PHE A 192 -11.82 2.24 16.63
N LEU A 193 -11.57 3.54 16.49
CA LEU A 193 -10.53 4.22 17.28
C LEU A 193 -11.05 4.86 18.59
N LEU A 194 -12.37 4.84 18.82
CA LEU A 194 -12.94 5.28 20.10
C LEU A 194 -12.82 4.22 21.20
N ASN A 195 -12.56 2.96 20.86
CA ASN A 195 -12.53 1.84 21.79
C ASN A 195 -11.15 1.27 22.09
N GLU A 196 -10.08 1.72 21.42
CA GLU A 196 -8.74 1.19 21.68
C GLU A 196 -7.71 2.32 21.83
N ASN A 197 -7.11 2.42 23.01
CA ASN A 197 -5.74 2.89 23.13
C ASN A 197 -4.91 2.03 22.18
N LEU A 198 -4.45 2.62 21.07
CA LEU A 198 -3.55 1.94 20.12
C LEU A 198 -2.43 1.29 20.93
N PRO A 199 -2.33 -0.04 21.02
CA PRO A 199 -1.13 -0.64 21.52
C PRO A 199 -0.01 -0.20 20.57
N GLU A 200 1.03 0.41 21.14
CA GLU A 200 2.29 0.62 20.44
C GLU A 200 2.66 -0.67 19.73
N ALA A 201 3.03 -0.55 18.47
CA ALA A 201 3.34 -1.64 17.58
C ALA A 201 4.13 -2.73 18.32
N LEU A 202 3.56 -3.91 18.40
CA LEU A 202 4.32 -5.12 18.67
C LEU A 202 5.21 -5.34 17.45
N ASP A 203 6.41 -4.77 17.51
CA ASP A 203 7.56 -5.16 16.70
C ASP A 203 8.05 -6.51 17.22
N GLU A 204 7.67 -7.61 16.58
CA GLU A 204 8.42 -8.86 16.56
C GLU A 204 8.67 -9.31 15.12
#